data_23b3f3a4a98cc9318b37d8f9be676fc0
#
_entry.id   23b3f3a4a98cc9318b37d8f9be676fc0
#
_cell.length_a   1.000
_cell.length_b   1.000
_cell.length_c   1.000
_cell.angle_alpha   90.00
_cell.angle_beta   90.00
_cell.angle_gamma   90.00
#
_symmetry.space_group_name_H-M   'P 1'
#
loop_
_entity.id
_entity.type
_entity.pdbx_description
1 polymer ?
#
loop_
_entity_poly.entity_id
_entity_poly.type
_entity_poly.pdbx_seq_one_letter_code
_entity_poly.pdbx_strand_id
1 'polypeptide(L)'
;MVASNVVGWTFLLTSLIIVATPGTGVLITIGAGLSHGARSSLVAAFGCTLGIVPHLLAAVTGAAALLRASGEAFTAFRILGVAYLAYMAWTTWRDTGVLKIITQPQRSVARVISTAILANLLNPKLTLFFFAFLPQFVPAKAPHPVLNMLELSGLFMAITLVVFAGYGVFAAAARRQLIERPRILARIRKAFAASFLGLGAELATTR
;
A
#
# COMPACT_ATOMS: atom_id res chain seq x y z
N MET A 1 -19.80 -11.24 -19.80
CA MET A 1 -20.18 -9.99 -19.11
C MET A 1 -20.23 -10.13 -17.57
N VAL A 2 -20.89 -11.14 -16.98
CA VAL A 2 -20.96 -11.29 -15.51
C VAL A 2 -19.59 -11.56 -14.87
N ALA A 3 -18.76 -12.41 -15.47
CA ALA A 3 -17.43 -12.75 -14.94
C ALA A 3 -16.46 -11.54 -14.93
N SER A 4 -16.52 -10.68 -15.93
CA SER A 4 -15.68 -9.45 -15.97
C SER A 4 -16.07 -8.45 -14.88
N ASN A 5 -17.35 -8.36 -14.53
CA ASN A 5 -17.82 -7.49 -13.45
C ASN A 5 -17.41 -8.01 -12.07
N VAL A 6 -17.49 -9.34 -11.83
CA VAL A 6 -17.09 -9.96 -10.56
C VAL A 6 -15.60 -9.76 -10.31
N VAL A 7 -14.74 -10.01 -11.31
CA VAL A 7 -13.29 -9.77 -11.21
C VAL A 7 -13.00 -8.29 -10.93
N GLY A 8 -13.72 -7.37 -11.58
CA GLY A 8 -13.59 -5.93 -11.36
C GLY A 8 -13.92 -5.52 -9.92
N TRP A 9 -15.03 -5.99 -9.37
CA TRP A 9 -15.42 -5.68 -7.99
C TRP A 9 -14.47 -6.28 -6.95
N THR A 10 -14.05 -7.53 -7.16
CA THR A 10 -13.09 -8.19 -6.26
C THR A 10 -11.76 -7.44 -6.25
N PHE A 11 -11.26 -7.04 -7.42
CA PHE A 11 -10.04 -6.23 -7.51
C PHE A 11 -10.18 -4.88 -6.79
N LEU A 12 -11.29 -4.18 -7.01
CA LEU A 12 -11.54 -2.88 -6.36
C LEU A 12 -11.56 -2.99 -4.84
N LEU A 13 -12.30 -3.97 -4.30
CA LEU A 13 -12.40 -4.21 -2.86
C LEU A 13 -11.04 -4.61 -2.27
N THR A 14 -10.34 -5.56 -2.89
CA THR A 14 -9.02 -5.99 -2.44
C THR A 14 -8.02 -4.84 -2.49
N SER A 15 -7.99 -4.08 -3.58
CA SER A 15 -7.13 -2.90 -3.71
C SER A 15 -7.45 -1.85 -2.65
N LEU A 16 -8.74 -1.56 -2.41
CA LEU A 16 -9.16 -0.60 -1.40
C LEU A 16 -8.74 -1.05 0.01
N ILE A 17 -8.94 -2.33 0.35
CA ILE A 17 -8.50 -2.89 1.64
C ILE A 17 -6.99 -2.78 1.79
N ILE A 18 -6.24 -3.19 0.76
CA ILE A 18 -4.77 -3.13 0.77
C ILE A 18 -4.28 -1.69 0.88
N VAL A 19 -4.85 -0.76 0.12
CA VAL A 19 -4.45 0.66 0.15
C VAL A 19 -4.82 1.30 1.47
N ALA A 20 -6.05 1.06 1.97
CA ALA A 20 -6.53 1.58 3.24
C ALA A 20 -5.77 0.98 4.43
N THR A 21 -5.27 -0.25 4.31
CA THR A 21 -4.39 -0.84 5.32
C THR A 21 -3.10 -0.04 5.41
N PRO A 22 -2.75 0.51 6.57
CA PRO A 22 -1.62 1.39 6.68
C PRO A 22 -0.29 0.67 6.55
N GLY A 23 0.47 1.12 5.59
CA GLY A 23 1.88 0.85 5.42
C GLY A 23 2.68 2.15 5.54
N THR A 24 3.96 2.08 5.17
CA THR A 24 4.89 3.22 5.23
C THR A 24 4.36 4.47 4.49
N GLY A 25 3.71 4.30 3.33
CA GLY A 25 3.15 5.40 2.55
C GLY A 25 2.02 6.15 3.28
N VAL A 26 1.10 5.42 3.92
CA VAL A 26 0.01 6.03 4.73
C VAL A 26 0.61 6.79 5.92
N LEU A 27 1.59 6.21 6.61
CA LEU A 27 2.25 6.86 7.75
C LEU A 27 2.95 8.16 7.34
N ILE A 28 3.63 8.17 6.20
CA ILE A 28 4.29 9.37 5.66
C ILE A 28 3.25 10.45 5.32
N THR A 29 2.15 10.05 4.67
CA THR A 29 1.10 10.98 4.26
C THR A 29 0.37 11.58 5.47
N ILE A 30 0.00 10.76 6.45
CA ILE A 30 -0.58 11.22 7.72
C ILE A 30 0.42 12.10 8.47
N GLY A 31 1.69 11.67 8.58
CA GLY A 31 2.75 12.43 9.23
C GLY A 31 2.96 13.80 8.59
N ALA A 32 2.96 13.89 7.26
CA ALA A 32 3.03 15.15 6.54
C ALA A 32 1.82 16.05 6.84
N GLY A 33 0.61 15.49 6.90
CA GLY A 33 -0.62 16.19 7.25
C GLY A 33 -0.58 16.75 8.68
N LEU A 34 -0.19 15.93 9.64
CA LEU A 34 -0.06 16.30 11.05
C LEU A 34 1.03 17.33 11.29
N SER A 35 2.16 17.27 10.57
CA SER A 35 3.29 18.16 10.77
C SER A 35 3.17 19.47 9.99
N HIS A 36 2.77 19.41 8.72
CA HIS A 36 2.89 20.53 7.79
C HIS A 36 1.60 20.87 7.04
N GLY A 37 0.48 20.23 7.41
CA GLY A 37 -0.85 20.52 6.87
C GLY A 37 -1.17 19.83 5.55
N ALA A 38 -2.37 20.13 5.01
CA ALA A 38 -2.97 19.43 3.87
C ALA A 38 -2.10 19.47 2.59
N ARG A 39 -1.49 20.62 2.28
CA ARG A 39 -0.66 20.75 1.06
C ARG A 39 0.53 19.78 1.08
N SER A 40 1.21 19.67 2.21
CA SER A 40 2.35 18.75 2.36
C SER A 40 1.92 17.29 2.26
N SER A 41 0.74 16.96 2.81
CA SER A 41 0.21 15.60 2.71
C SER A 41 -0.20 15.21 1.30
N LEU A 42 -0.77 16.13 0.52
CA LEU A 42 -1.08 15.88 -0.89
C LEU A 42 0.18 15.63 -1.73
N VAL A 43 1.24 16.40 -1.46
CA VAL A 43 2.57 16.18 -2.08
C VAL A 43 3.13 14.81 -1.69
N ALA A 44 3.00 14.42 -0.43
CA ALA A 44 3.42 13.10 0.03
C ALA A 44 2.60 11.97 -0.59
N ALA A 45 1.26 12.12 -0.70
CA ALA A 45 0.37 11.17 -1.36
C ALA A 45 0.75 10.97 -2.83
N PHE A 46 1.03 12.06 -3.54
CA PHE A 46 1.51 12.01 -4.93
C PHE A 46 2.86 11.28 -5.04
N GLY A 47 3.83 11.62 -4.18
CA GLY A 47 5.12 10.94 -4.14
C GLY A 47 5.01 9.44 -3.84
N CYS A 48 4.14 9.06 -2.88
CA CYS A 48 3.86 7.65 -2.59
C CYS A 48 3.24 6.92 -3.79
N THR A 49 2.34 7.58 -4.53
CA THR A 49 1.75 7.01 -5.75
C THR A 49 2.79 6.81 -6.84
N LEU A 50 3.70 7.76 -7.05
CA LEU A 50 4.83 7.58 -7.98
C LEU A 50 5.77 6.44 -7.55
N GLY A 51 5.94 6.22 -6.25
CA GLY A 51 6.73 5.11 -5.72
C GLY A 51 6.16 3.70 -6.01
N ILE A 52 4.93 3.61 -6.56
CA ILE A 52 4.33 2.35 -7.05
C ILE A 52 4.93 1.95 -8.41
N VAL A 53 5.32 2.91 -9.24
CA VAL A 53 5.77 2.65 -10.61
C VAL A 53 6.90 1.60 -10.71
N PRO A 54 7.94 1.61 -9.88
CA PRO A 54 8.97 0.56 -9.92
C PRO A 54 8.42 -0.84 -9.66
N HIS A 55 7.47 -0.99 -8.74
CA HIS A 55 6.82 -2.28 -8.45
C HIS A 55 5.97 -2.76 -9.64
N LEU A 56 5.24 -1.83 -10.28
CA LEU A 56 4.52 -2.11 -11.51
C LEU A 56 5.46 -2.60 -12.61
N LEU A 57 6.54 -1.87 -12.88
CA LEU A 57 7.50 -2.24 -13.91
C LEU A 57 8.13 -3.62 -13.60
N ALA A 58 8.52 -3.85 -12.35
CA ALA A 58 9.07 -5.14 -11.93
C ALA A 58 8.04 -6.27 -12.07
N ALA A 59 6.77 -6.04 -11.74
CA ALA A 59 5.72 -7.04 -11.89
C ALA A 59 5.43 -7.34 -13.36
N VAL A 60 5.33 -6.33 -14.22
CA VAL A 60 5.07 -6.52 -15.65
C VAL A 60 6.23 -7.26 -16.33
N THR A 61 7.48 -6.93 -16.02
CA THR A 61 8.65 -7.60 -16.56
C THR A 61 8.89 -8.98 -15.94
N GLY A 62 8.62 -9.12 -14.63
CA GLY A 62 8.80 -10.37 -13.88
C GLY A 62 7.61 -11.33 -13.98
N ALA A 63 6.39 -10.85 -14.28
CA ALA A 63 5.21 -11.71 -14.38
C ALA A 63 5.35 -12.77 -15.48
N ALA A 64 5.98 -12.45 -16.59
CA ALA A 64 6.28 -13.43 -17.65
C ALA A 64 7.21 -14.55 -17.16
N ALA A 65 8.14 -14.23 -16.25
CA ALA A 65 9.02 -15.21 -15.62
C ALA A 65 8.27 -16.00 -14.52
N LEU A 66 7.42 -15.34 -13.74
CA LEU A 66 6.64 -15.94 -12.66
C LEU A 66 5.54 -16.89 -13.19
N LEU A 67 4.88 -16.53 -14.29
CA LEU A 67 3.90 -17.39 -14.98
C LEU A 67 4.55 -18.64 -15.61
N ARG A 68 5.86 -18.60 -15.86
CA ARG A 68 6.67 -19.73 -16.31
C ARG A 68 7.32 -20.51 -15.16
N ALA A 69 7.30 -19.95 -13.95
CA ALA A 69 7.83 -20.61 -12.76
C ALA A 69 6.96 -21.79 -12.36
N SER A 70 7.57 -22.80 -11.75
CA SER A 70 6.85 -23.95 -11.19
C SER A 70 5.88 -23.51 -10.11
N GLY A 71 4.79 -24.24 -9.92
CA GLY A 71 3.81 -23.98 -8.85
C GLY A 71 4.45 -23.93 -7.45
N GLU A 72 5.59 -24.61 -7.27
CA GLU A 72 6.41 -24.59 -6.05
C GLU A 72 7.03 -23.20 -5.80
N ALA A 73 7.56 -22.54 -6.83
CA ALA A 73 8.13 -21.20 -6.71
C ALA A 73 7.05 -20.16 -6.32
N PHE A 74 5.85 -20.27 -6.90
CA PHE A 74 4.71 -19.42 -6.52
C PHE A 74 4.29 -19.66 -5.07
N THR A 75 4.24 -20.93 -4.63
CA THR A 75 3.89 -21.30 -3.25
C THR A 75 4.92 -20.78 -2.26
N ALA A 76 6.22 -20.91 -2.56
CA ALA A 76 7.29 -20.37 -1.74
C ALA A 76 7.18 -18.84 -1.60
N PHE A 77 6.92 -18.14 -2.71
CA PHE A 77 6.72 -16.68 -2.70
C PHE A 77 5.50 -16.27 -1.86
N ARG A 78 4.40 -17.02 -1.94
CA ARG A 78 3.20 -16.80 -1.12
C ARG A 78 3.49 -16.96 0.38
N ILE A 79 4.20 -18.04 0.77
CA ILE A 79 4.57 -18.28 2.17
C ILE A 79 5.45 -17.15 2.70
N LEU A 80 6.44 -16.70 1.93
CA LEU A 80 7.27 -15.55 2.30
C LEU A 80 6.42 -14.28 2.47
N GLY A 81 5.41 -14.09 1.61
CA GLY A 81 4.46 -12.99 1.71
C GLY A 81 3.66 -12.99 3.01
N VAL A 82 3.11 -14.14 3.40
CA VAL A 82 2.37 -14.32 4.65
C VAL A 82 3.28 -14.05 5.87
N ALA A 83 4.48 -14.63 5.89
CA ALA A 83 5.45 -14.43 6.97
C ALA A 83 5.82 -12.94 7.11
N TYR A 84 6.00 -12.27 5.98
CA TYR A 84 6.32 -10.84 5.99
C TYR A 84 5.14 -9.97 6.48
N LEU A 85 3.90 -10.26 6.08
CA LEU A 85 2.72 -9.54 6.58
C LEU A 85 2.55 -9.74 8.10
N ALA A 86 2.83 -10.92 8.61
CA ALA A 86 2.86 -11.19 10.05
C ALA A 86 3.95 -10.37 10.77
N TYR A 87 5.14 -10.28 10.16
CA TYR A 87 6.23 -9.42 10.65
C TYR A 87 5.81 -7.94 10.68
N MET A 88 5.17 -7.43 9.61
CA MET A 88 4.66 -6.06 9.55
C MET A 88 3.59 -5.78 10.60
N ALA A 89 2.69 -6.74 10.84
CA ALA A 89 1.71 -6.63 11.92
C ALA A 89 2.39 -6.48 13.28
N TRP A 90 3.38 -7.31 13.55
CA TRP A 90 4.15 -7.29 14.79
C TRP A 90 4.92 -5.99 15.00
N THR A 91 5.65 -5.53 13.99
CA THR A 91 6.40 -4.27 14.07
C THR A 91 5.48 -3.07 14.24
N THR A 92 4.36 -3.02 13.48
CA THR A 92 3.37 -1.96 13.58
C THR A 92 2.69 -1.93 14.96
N TRP A 93 2.47 -3.09 15.56
CA TRP A 93 1.92 -3.17 16.93
C TRP A 93 2.87 -2.58 17.98
N ARG A 94 4.17 -2.81 17.81
CA ARG A 94 5.22 -2.37 18.76
C ARG A 94 5.71 -0.94 18.52
N ASP A 95 5.55 -0.40 17.31
CA ASP A 95 6.15 0.88 16.93
C ASP A 95 5.44 2.07 17.60
N THR A 96 6.21 2.91 18.25
CA THR A 96 5.77 4.20 18.80
C THR A 96 6.18 5.39 17.91
N GLY A 97 6.74 5.11 16.72
CA GLY A 97 7.42 6.08 15.85
C GLY A 97 6.54 7.17 15.23
N VAL A 98 5.21 7.01 15.21
CA VAL A 98 4.27 8.01 14.65
C VAL A 98 4.44 9.37 15.35
N LEU A 99 4.78 9.40 16.63
CA LEU A 99 5.00 10.62 17.40
C LEU A 99 6.30 11.35 17.02
N LYS A 100 7.31 10.65 16.46
CA LYS A 100 8.58 11.27 16.04
C LYS A 100 8.46 12.06 14.72
N ILE A 101 7.41 11.80 13.93
CA ILE A 101 7.19 12.46 12.64
C ILE A 101 6.67 13.89 12.83
N ILE A 102 5.98 14.16 13.93
CA ILE A 102 5.28 15.43 14.20
C ILE A 102 6.25 16.61 14.42
N THR A 103 7.50 16.36 14.79
CA THR A 103 8.47 17.38 15.18
C THR A 103 9.52 17.72 14.12
N GLN A 104 9.39 17.21 12.88
CA GLN A 104 10.41 17.46 11.85
C GLN A 104 10.25 18.84 11.20
N PRO A 105 11.36 19.54 10.89
CA PRO A 105 11.31 20.82 10.18
C PRO A 105 10.70 20.67 8.81
N GLN A 106 10.06 21.76 8.31
CA GLN A 106 9.44 21.79 7.01
C GLN A 106 10.46 21.46 5.91
N ARG A 107 10.14 20.45 5.11
CA ARG A 107 11.00 19.98 4.01
C ARG A 107 10.56 20.61 2.69
N SER A 108 11.50 20.79 1.76
CA SER A 108 11.16 21.18 0.39
C SER A 108 10.24 20.13 -0.28
N VAL A 109 9.41 20.57 -1.23
CA VAL A 109 8.50 19.69 -1.99
C VAL A 109 9.25 18.52 -2.62
N ALA A 110 10.40 18.77 -3.24
CA ALA A 110 11.24 17.73 -3.84
C ALA A 110 11.69 16.68 -2.82
N ARG A 111 12.05 17.12 -1.61
CA ARG A 111 12.47 16.21 -0.53
C ARG A 111 11.30 15.39 0.04
N VAL A 112 10.11 15.95 0.08
CA VAL A 112 8.91 15.20 0.46
C VAL A 112 8.63 14.12 -0.57
N ILE A 113 8.63 14.45 -1.87
CA ILE A 113 8.40 13.51 -2.96
C ILE A 113 9.47 12.41 -2.96
N SER A 114 10.76 12.74 -2.93
CA SER A 114 11.83 11.73 -2.95
C SER A 114 11.76 10.78 -1.75
N THR A 115 11.48 11.31 -0.56
CA THR A 115 11.30 10.48 0.64
C THR A 115 10.09 9.56 0.50
N ALA A 116 8.98 10.06 -0.04
CA ALA A 116 7.76 9.28 -0.25
C ALA A 116 7.97 8.18 -1.31
N ILE A 117 8.65 8.49 -2.42
CA ILE A 117 9.02 7.51 -3.45
C ILE A 117 9.90 6.41 -2.84
N LEU A 118 10.99 6.78 -2.16
CA LEU A 118 11.92 5.82 -1.58
C LEU A 118 11.24 4.92 -0.53
N ALA A 119 10.42 5.51 0.33
CA ALA A 119 9.72 4.74 1.34
C ALA A 119 8.69 3.77 0.74
N ASN A 120 8.04 4.15 -0.36
CA ASN A 120 7.13 3.24 -1.06
C ASN A 120 7.88 2.22 -1.94
N LEU A 121 9.00 2.59 -2.54
CA LEU A 121 9.89 1.65 -3.24
C LEU A 121 10.37 0.53 -2.31
N LEU A 122 10.68 0.86 -1.06
CA LEU A 122 11.11 -0.08 -0.04
C LEU A 122 9.90 -0.69 0.73
N ASN A 123 8.68 -0.44 0.28
CA ASN A 123 7.46 -0.93 0.92
C ASN A 123 7.13 -2.35 0.44
N PRO A 124 7.38 -3.36 1.26
CA PRO A 124 7.20 -4.74 0.84
C PRO A 124 5.73 -5.14 0.73
N LYS A 125 4.80 -4.37 1.31
CA LYS A 125 3.37 -4.55 1.05
C LYS A 125 3.06 -4.36 -0.44
N LEU A 126 3.66 -3.36 -1.09
CA LEU A 126 3.51 -3.13 -2.52
C LEU A 126 4.17 -4.25 -3.32
N THR A 127 5.37 -4.66 -2.94
CA THR A 127 6.05 -5.80 -3.59
C THR A 127 5.14 -7.03 -3.57
N LEU A 128 4.58 -7.39 -2.40
CA LEU A 128 3.67 -8.52 -2.29
C LEU A 128 2.40 -8.34 -3.12
N PHE A 129 1.80 -7.15 -3.09
CA PHE A 129 0.62 -6.88 -3.90
C PHE A 129 0.91 -7.09 -5.39
N PHE A 130 1.96 -6.48 -5.91
CA PHE A 130 2.26 -6.52 -7.33
C PHE A 130 2.72 -7.90 -7.83
N PHE A 131 3.39 -8.68 -6.99
CA PHE A 131 3.88 -10.00 -7.38
C PHE A 131 2.95 -11.15 -7.01
N ALA A 132 2.22 -11.07 -5.90
CA ALA A 132 1.37 -12.15 -5.42
C ALA A 132 -0.13 -11.94 -5.72
N PHE A 133 -0.64 -10.72 -5.61
CA PHE A 133 -2.07 -10.44 -5.79
C PHE A 133 -2.42 -10.01 -7.20
N LEU A 134 -1.72 -9.04 -7.77
CA LEU A 134 -2.06 -8.48 -9.09
C LEU A 134 -2.18 -9.54 -10.20
N PRO A 135 -1.28 -10.52 -10.32
CA PRO A 135 -1.38 -11.54 -11.38
C PRO A 135 -2.64 -12.42 -11.28
N GLN A 136 -3.23 -12.55 -10.08
CA GLN A 136 -4.45 -13.37 -9.88
C GLN A 136 -5.68 -12.76 -10.56
N PHE A 137 -5.66 -11.45 -10.83
CA PHE A 137 -6.74 -10.74 -11.51
C PHE A 137 -6.59 -10.70 -13.02
N VAL A 138 -5.47 -11.22 -13.55
CA VAL A 138 -5.21 -11.30 -14.98
C VAL A 138 -5.46 -12.73 -15.46
N PRO A 139 -6.45 -12.97 -16.34
CA PRO A 139 -6.73 -14.32 -16.85
C PRO A 139 -5.50 -14.92 -17.53
N ALA A 140 -5.18 -16.19 -17.26
CA ALA A 140 -4.01 -16.89 -17.82
C ALA A 140 -4.02 -16.92 -19.38
N LYS A 141 -5.20 -16.84 -20.00
CA LYS A 141 -5.39 -16.81 -21.46
C LYS A 141 -5.81 -15.42 -21.97
N ALA A 142 -5.51 -14.36 -21.23
CA ALA A 142 -5.82 -13.00 -21.69
C ALA A 142 -5.03 -12.71 -22.98
N PRO A 143 -5.66 -12.09 -24.00
CA PRO A 143 -4.97 -11.75 -25.25
C PRO A 143 -3.86 -10.72 -25.05
N HIS A 144 -3.99 -9.85 -24.04
CA HIS A 144 -3.04 -8.79 -23.73
C HIS A 144 -2.75 -8.70 -22.22
N PRO A 145 -2.06 -9.69 -21.63
CA PRO A 145 -1.88 -9.76 -20.17
C PRO A 145 -1.10 -8.56 -19.61
N VAL A 146 -0.13 -8.04 -20.35
CA VAL A 146 0.63 -6.84 -19.95
C VAL A 146 -0.27 -5.61 -19.89
N LEU A 147 -1.16 -5.42 -20.88
CA LEU A 147 -2.09 -4.29 -20.90
C LEU A 147 -3.06 -4.38 -19.72
N ASN A 148 -3.61 -5.55 -19.46
CA ASN A 148 -4.49 -5.76 -18.31
C ASN A 148 -3.77 -5.45 -16.97
N MET A 149 -2.51 -5.84 -16.83
CA MET A 149 -1.70 -5.49 -15.65
C MET A 149 -1.49 -3.98 -15.53
N LEU A 150 -1.25 -3.28 -16.64
CA LEU A 150 -1.09 -1.82 -16.65
C LEU A 150 -2.39 -1.12 -16.26
N GLU A 151 -3.53 -1.54 -16.79
CA GLU A 151 -4.86 -1.00 -16.46
C GLU A 151 -5.19 -1.17 -14.98
N LEU A 152 -5.04 -2.39 -14.45
CA LEU A 152 -5.27 -2.68 -13.03
C LEU A 152 -4.30 -1.89 -12.14
N SER A 153 -3.05 -1.75 -12.54
CA SER A 153 -2.06 -0.96 -11.80
C SER A 153 -2.39 0.53 -11.82
N GLY A 154 -2.84 1.06 -12.96
CA GLY A 154 -3.32 2.44 -13.06
C GLY A 154 -4.50 2.70 -12.13
N LEU A 155 -5.46 1.77 -12.07
CA LEU A 155 -6.59 1.84 -11.16
C LEU A 155 -6.13 1.77 -9.68
N PHE A 156 -5.20 0.88 -9.35
CA PHE A 156 -4.61 0.79 -8.01
C PHE A 156 -3.90 2.10 -7.61
N MET A 157 -3.15 2.70 -8.53
CA MET A 157 -2.50 4.01 -8.32
C MET A 157 -3.53 5.12 -8.08
N ALA A 158 -4.62 5.15 -8.85
CA ALA A 158 -5.70 6.12 -8.66
C ALA A 158 -6.37 5.96 -7.28
N ILE A 159 -6.70 4.73 -6.87
CA ILE A 159 -7.22 4.42 -5.54
C ILE A 159 -6.23 4.87 -4.46
N THR A 160 -4.94 4.58 -4.64
CA THR A 160 -3.88 4.98 -3.69
C THR A 160 -3.83 6.49 -3.53
N LEU A 161 -3.83 7.24 -4.63
CA LEU A 161 -3.79 8.70 -4.58
C LEU A 161 -5.00 9.27 -3.83
N VAL A 162 -6.20 8.79 -4.13
CA VAL A 162 -7.44 9.28 -3.50
C VAL A 162 -7.46 8.96 -2.00
N VAL A 163 -7.17 7.71 -1.64
CA VAL A 163 -7.19 7.27 -0.23
C VAL A 163 -6.11 7.98 0.58
N PHE A 164 -4.89 8.09 0.05
CA PHE A 164 -3.80 8.77 0.75
C PHE A 164 -4.04 10.27 0.87
N ALA A 165 -4.57 10.92 -0.17
CA ALA A 165 -4.99 12.32 -0.10
C ALA A 165 -6.06 12.50 0.99
N GLY A 166 -7.05 11.63 1.05
CA GLY A 166 -8.07 11.61 2.10
C GLY A 166 -7.47 11.50 3.50
N TYR A 167 -6.59 10.52 3.73
CA TYR A 167 -5.89 10.37 5.00
C TYR A 167 -5.09 11.61 5.39
N GLY A 168 -4.37 12.19 4.45
CA GLY A 168 -3.53 13.34 4.72
C GLY A 168 -4.33 14.61 5.04
N VAL A 169 -5.38 14.88 4.28
CA VAL A 169 -6.28 16.03 4.51
C VAL A 169 -7.00 15.86 5.83
N PHE A 170 -7.53 14.66 6.12
CA PHE A 170 -8.19 14.39 7.39
C PHE A 170 -7.22 14.53 8.58
N ALA A 171 -6.00 14.01 8.45
CA ALA A 171 -4.97 14.17 9.48
C ALA A 171 -4.61 15.64 9.71
N ALA A 172 -4.51 16.42 8.64
CA ALA A 172 -4.25 17.86 8.74
C ALA A 172 -5.39 18.60 9.45
N ALA A 173 -6.65 18.28 9.14
CA ALA A 173 -7.83 18.87 9.78
C ALA A 173 -7.96 18.47 11.26
N ALA A 174 -7.66 17.20 11.57
CA ALA A 174 -7.72 16.65 12.92
C ALA A 174 -6.43 16.88 13.74
N ARG A 175 -5.45 17.60 13.20
CA ARG A 175 -4.11 17.78 13.79
C ARG A 175 -4.13 18.09 15.26
N ARG A 176 -4.86 19.13 15.68
CA ARG A 176 -4.94 19.58 17.06
C ARG A 176 -5.49 18.48 17.98
N GLN A 177 -6.59 17.86 17.58
CA GLN A 177 -7.26 16.82 18.37
C GLN A 177 -6.43 15.53 18.47
N LEU A 178 -5.69 15.16 17.43
CA LEU A 178 -4.86 13.95 17.41
C LEU A 178 -3.58 14.11 18.23
N ILE A 179 -2.94 15.29 18.20
CA ILE A 179 -1.75 15.57 18.99
C ILE A 179 -2.05 15.56 20.48
N GLU A 180 -3.21 16.13 20.87
CA GLU A 180 -3.66 16.22 22.26
C GLU A 180 -4.16 14.87 22.84
N ARG A 181 -4.37 13.84 22.00
CA ARG A 181 -4.97 12.55 22.42
C ARG A 181 -4.14 11.33 22.01
N PRO A 182 -3.04 11.01 22.70
CA PRO A 182 -2.16 9.88 22.37
C PRO A 182 -2.87 8.51 22.37
N ARG A 183 -3.99 8.38 23.12
CA ARG A 183 -4.80 7.15 23.11
C ARG A 183 -5.48 6.89 21.77
N ILE A 184 -5.84 7.91 21.00
CA ILE A 184 -6.44 7.77 19.67
C ILE A 184 -5.37 7.23 18.70
N LEU A 185 -4.17 7.79 18.73
CA LEU A 185 -3.04 7.31 17.92
C LEU A 185 -2.71 5.84 18.21
N ALA A 186 -2.76 5.43 19.49
CA ALA A 186 -2.54 4.05 19.87
C ALA A 186 -3.63 3.10 19.32
N ARG A 187 -4.91 3.52 19.31
CA ARG A 187 -6.01 2.73 18.71
C ARG A 187 -5.87 2.60 17.19
N ILE A 188 -5.54 3.69 16.52
CA ILE A 188 -5.26 3.70 15.08
C ILE A 188 -4.15 2.69 14.76
N ARG A 189 -3.04 2.70 15.50
CA ARG A 189 -1.92 1.76 15.32
C ARG A 189 -2.35 0.29 15.48
N LYS A 190 -3.17 -0.01 16.50
CA LYS A 190 -3.68 -1.38 16.72
C LYS A 190 -4.58 -1.85 15.58
N ALA A 191 -5.45 -0.97 15.09
CA ALA A 191 -6.28 -1.25 13.91
C ALA A 191 -5.39 -1.57 12.69
N PHE A 192 -4.28 -0.88 12.54
CA PHE A 192 -3.30 -1.08 11.49
C PHE A 192 -2.61 -2.44 11.56
N ALA A 193 -2.14 -2.83 12.75
CA ALA A 193 -1.56 -4.15 12.95
C ALA A 193 -2.57 -5.27 12.66
N ALA A 194 -3.83 -5.13 13.10
CA ALA A 194 -4.89 -6.08 12.79
C ALA A 194 -5.16 -6.22 11.29
N SER A 195 -5.10 -5.12 10.53
CA SER A 195 -5.29 -5.15 9.07
C SER A 195 -4.17 -5.93 8.35
N PHE A 196 -2.92 -5.85 8.81
CA PHE A 196 -1.83 -6.67 8.27
C PHE A 196 -2.05 -8.16 8.52
N LEU A 197 -2.56 -8.52 9.70
CA LEU A 197 -2.92 -9.92 10.01
C LEU A 197 -4.05 -10.41 9.11
N GLY A 198 -5.08 -9.57 8.88
CA GLY A 198 -6.18 -9.88 7.97
C GLY A 198 -5.70 -10.16 6.54
N LEU A 199 -4.84 -9.29 6.00
CA LEU A 199 -4.24 -9.48 4.67
C LEU A 199 -3.36 -10.73 4.60
N GLY A 200 -2.60 -11.02 5.66
CA GLY A 200 -1.81 -12.25 5.73
C GLY A 200 -2.68 -13.50 5.70
N ALA A 201 -3.81 -13.50 6.43
CA ALA A 201 -4.78 -14.59 6.43
C ALA A 201 -5.44 -14.76 5.05
N GLU A 202 -5.84 -13.67 4.39
CA GLU A 202 -6.39 -13.71 3.03
C GLU A 202 -5.38 -14.32 2.05
N LEU A 203 -4.12 -13.85 2.07
CA LEU A 203 -3.06 -14.39 1.21
C LEU A 203 -2.78 -15.87 1.48
N ALA A 204 -2.87 -16.32 2.73
CA ALA A 204 -2.66 -17.72 3.11
C ALA A 204 -3.78 -18.65 2.58
N THR A 205 -5.02 -18.15 2.50
CA THR A 205 -6.20 -18.92 2.08
C THR A 205 -6.46 -18.89 0.57
N THR A 206 -5.83 -17.97 -0.16
CA THR A 206 -5.94 -17.88 -1.63
C THR A 206 -5.30 -19.12 -2.27
N ARG A 207 -6.09 -19.87 -3.07
CA ARG A 207 -5.69 -21.09 -3.79
C ARG A 207 -5.20 -20.78 -5.18
#